data_2132dff4f92182cf28ea06c916ea97da
#
_entry.id   2132dff4f92182cf28ea06c916ea97da
#
_cell.length_a   1.000
_cell.length_b   1.000
_cell.length_c   1.000
_cell.angle_alpha   90.00
_cell.angle_beta   90.00
_cell.angle_gamma   90.00
#
_symmetry.space_group_name_H-M   'P 1'
#
loop_
_entity.id
_entity.type
_entity.pdbx_description
1 polymer ?
#
loop_
_entity_poly.entity_id
_entity_poly.type
_entity_poly.pdbx_seq_one_letter_code
_entity_poly.pdbx_strand_id
1 'polypeptide(L)'
;WVICYAWSLFIYGIGVGGEYPMTSTRAMEGNSNRFASITGDRLHRGRNVLLAFLMQGWGQFVNQSLLIILLLIFNNTLQTPIKPDAAQFTFRVSFGFIAAVTLYLAYYRYYRIEYAEGALRDAKARLNTSGYDITSLKLALHHYWHRLFASTMGWFCNDFFFYGNKIFSNQFIDIITGKAKGDSYN
;
A
#
# COMPACT_ATOMS: atom_id res chain seq x y z
N TRP A 1 1.17 13.68 22.31
CA TRP A 1 1.37 13.67 20.86
C TRP A 1 1.83 12.29 20.36
N VAL A 2 2.86 11.69 20.94
CA VAL A 2 3.40 10.39 20.51
C VAL A 2 2.33 9.29 20.53
N ILE A 3 1.52 9.20 21.58
CA ILE A 3 0.46 8.20 21.71
C ILE A 3 -0.61 8.39 20.62
N CYS A 4 -1.06 9.63 20.39
CA CYS A 4 -2.03 9.93 19.33
C CYS A 4 -1.47 9.58 17.94
N TYR A 5 -0.20 9.88 17.70
CA TYR A 5 0.48 9.56 16.47
C TYR A 5 0.58 8.04 16.26
N ALA A 6 0.97 7.29 17.29
CA ALA A 6 1.03 5.83 17.25
C ALA A 6 -0.33 5.19 16.94
N TRP A 7 -1.41 5.67 17.57
CA TRP A 7 -2.77 5.22 17.26
C TRP A 7 -3.19 5.56 15.84
N SER A 8 -2.86 6.74 15.34
CA SER A 8 -3.13 7.13 13.96
C SER A 8 -2.43 6.22 12.96
N LEU A 9 -1.16 5.88 13.22
CA LEU A 9 -0.40 4.94 12.40
C LEU A 9 -0.98 3.51 12.44
N PHE A 10 -1.45 3.08 13.61
CA PHE A 10 -2.09 1.78 13.77
C PHE A 10 -3.38 1.68 12.94
N ILE A 11 -4.27 2.68 13.04
CA ILE A 11 -5.51 2.74 12.26
C ILE A 11 -5.21 2.82 10.77
N TYR A 12 -4.23 3.63 10.38
CA TYR A 12 -3.76 3.73 9.00
C TYR A 12 -3.24 2.38 8.49
N GLY A 13 -2.46 1.68 9.29
CA GLY A 13 -1.94 0.33 8.96
C GLY A 13 -3.04 -0.69 8.70
N ILE A 14 -4.12 -0.67 9.48
CA ILE A 14 -5.30 -1.52 9.24
C ILE A 14 -5.93 -1.19 7.87
N GLY A 15 -6.08 0.11 7.56
CA GLY A 15 -6.62 0.56 6.27
C GLY A 15 -5.77 0.09 5.09
N VAL A 16 -4.47 0.29 5.16
CA VAL A 16 -3.51 -0.16 4.14
C VAL A 16 -3.52 -1.68 3.98
N GLY A 17 -3.51 -2.42 5.10
CA GLY A 17 -3.56 -3.88 5.08
C GLY A 17 -4.82 -4.44 4.44
N GLY A 18 -5.96 -3.76 4.58
CA GLY A 18 -7.22 -4.13 3.91
C GLY A 18 -7.25 -3.80 2.41
N GLU A 19 -6.56 -2.74 2.00
CA GLU A 19 -6.54 -2.30 0.59
C GLU A 19 -5.77 -3.28 -0.32
N TYR A 20 -4.69 -3.88 0.15
CA TYR A 20 -3.88 -4.82 -0.64
C TYR A 20 -4.66 -6.02 -1.19
N PRO A 21 -5.39 -6.80 -0.35
CA PRO A 21 -6.20 -7.92 -0.84
C PRO A 21 -7.29 -7.46 -1.81
N MET A 22 -7.94 -6.34 -1.53
CA MET A 22 -9.00 -5.81 -2.38
C MET A 22 -8.49 -5.40 -3.76
N THR A 23 -7.37 -4.70 -3.81
CA THR A 23 -6.77 -4.25 -5.07
C THR A 23 -6.25 -5.42 -5.90
N SER A 24 -5.57 -6.39 -5.27
CA SER A 24 -5.04 -7.57 -5.95
C SER A 24 -6.15 -8.47 -6.49
N THR A 25 -7.20 -8.71 -5.70
CA THR A 25 -8.36 -9.50 -6.12
C THR A 25 -9.04 -8.85 -7.30
N ARG A 26 -9.25 -7.54 -7.25
CA ARG A 26 -9.86 -6.81 -8.35
C ARG A 26 -9.01 -6.80 -9.62
N ALA A 27 -7.70 -6.69 -9.49
CA ALA A 27 -6.78 -6.81 -10.62
C ALA A 27 -6.81 -8.20 -11.25
N MET A 28 -7.03 -9.25 -10.43
CA MET A 28 -7.19 -10.63 -10.91
C MET A 28 -8.54 -10.90 -11.56
N GLU A 29 -9.60 -10.29 -11.07
CA GLU A 29 -10.95 -10.47 -11.59
C GLU A 29 -11.14 -9.87 -12.98
N GLY A 30 -10.18 -9.05 -13.40
CA GLY A 30 -10.08 -8.54 -14.74
C GLY A 30 -11.19 -7.55 -15.11
N ASN A 31 -11.03 -6.95 -16.24
CA ASN A 31 -12.06 -6.16 -16.87
C ASN A 31 -13.14 -7.14 -17.37
N SER A 32 -14.14 -7.41 -16.55
CA SER A 32 -15.34 -8.16 -16.94
C SER A 32 -16.16 -7.33 -17.96
N ASN A 33 -15.46 -6.77 -18.93
CA ASN A 33 -16.09 -6.23 -20.12
C ASN A 33 -16.72 -7.42 -20.85
N ARG A 34 -18.01 -7.34 -21.09
CA ARG A 34 -18.87 -8.32 -21.77
C ARG A 34 -18.32 -8.85 -23.11
N PHE A 35 -17.17 -8.36 -23.55
CA PHE A 35 -16.48 -8.70 -24.81
C PHE A 35 -15.12 -9.38 -24.63
N ALA A 36 -14.59 -9.48 -23.40
CA ALA A 36 -13.33 -10.19 -23.19
C ALA A 36 -13.57 -11.70 -23.17
N SER A 37 -12.90 -12.45 -24.03
CA SER A 37 -12.96 -13.90 -24.00
C SER A 37 -12.44 -14.42 -22.66
N ILE A 38 -13.18 -15.34 -22.04
CA ILE A 38 -12.86 -15.97 -20.75
C ILE A 38 -11.42 -16.55 -20.75
N THR A 39 -10.95 -16.99 -21.88
CA THR A 39 -9.59 -17.55 -22.08
C THR A 39 -8.53 -16.45 -22.04
N GLY A 40 -8.79 -15.30 -22.67
CA GLY A 40 -7.86 -14.17 -22.66
C GLY A 40 -7.69 -13.56 -21.27
N ASP A 41 -8.76 -13.50 -20.49
CA ASP A 41 -8.72 -12.97 -19.12
C ASP A 41 -7.87 -13.84 -18.19
N ARG A 42 -7.97 -15.17 -18.29
CA ARG A 42 -7.16 -16.10 -17.50
C ARG A 42 -5.67 -16.01 -17.79
N LEU A 43 -5.28 -15.80 -19.05
CA LEU A 43 -3.87 -15.66 -19.44
C LEU A 43 -3.23 -14.37 -18.96
N HIS A 44 -4.02 -13.30 -18.77
CA HIS A 44 -3.51 -11.97 -18.43
C HIS A 44 -3.64 -11.61 -16.95
N ARG A 45 -4.17 -12.48 -16.09
CA ARG A 45 -4.33 -12.22 -14.66
C ARG A 45 -3.03 -11.81 -13.96
N GLY A 46 -1.94 -12.54 -14.21
CA GLY A 46 -0.64 -12.22 -13.65
C GLY A 46 -0.14 -10.84 -14.07
N ARG A 47 -0.31 -10.49 -15.34
CA ARG A 47 0.06 -9.17 -15.86
C ARG A 47 -0.73 -8.05 -15.19
N ASN A 48 -2.02 -8.22 -15.01
CA ASN A 48 -2.88 -7.20 -14.38
C ASN A 48 -2.49 -6.97 -12.90
N VAL A 49 -2.20 -8.04 -12.17
CA VAL A 49 -1.70 -7.95 -10.80
C VAL A 49 -0.34 -7.24 -10.77
N LEU A 50 0.57 -7.58 -11.67
CA LEU A 50 1.90 -6.98 -11.77
C LEU A 50 1.81 -5.48 -12.07
N LEU A 51 0.92 -5.06 -12.97
CA LEU A 51 0.65 -3.65 -13.25
C LEU A 51 0.06 -2.90 -12.04
N ALA A 52 -0.81 -3.56 -11.26
CA ALA A 52 -1.32 -2.97 -10.03
C ALA A 52 -0.22 -2.74 -8.99
N PHE A 53 0.70 -3.69 -8.83
CA PHE A 53 1.87 -3.52 -7.95
C PHE A 53 2.89 -2.52 -8.47
N LEU A 54 3.03 -2.38 -9.79
CA LEU A 54 3.88 -1.34 -10.38
C LEU A 54 3.43 0.07 -9.93
N MET A 55 2.13 0.29 -9.75
CA MET A 55 1.60 1.56 -9.27
C MET A 55 2.06 1.91 -7.85
N GLN A 56 2.43 0.93 -7.04
CA GLN A 56 3.05 1.17 -5.73
C GLN A 56 4.40 1.88 -5.88
N GLY A 57 5.24 1.44 -6.82
CA GLY A 57 6.51 2.10 -7.13
C GLY A 57 6.30 3.53 -7.63
N TRP A 58 5.34 3.74 -8.51
CA TRP A 58 4.95 5.08 -8.99
C TRP A 58 4.46 5.98 -7.87
N GLY A 59 3.68 5.45 -6.93
CA GLY A 59 3.23 6.21 -5.76
C GLY A 59 4.39 6.71 -4.91
N GLN A 60 5.42 5.89 -4.69
CA GLN A 60 6.64 6.32 -3.98
C GLN A 60 7.39 7.41 -4.75
N PHE A 61 7.54 7.26 -6.07
CA PHE A 61 8.19 8.26 -6.91
C PHE A 61 7.47 9.61 -6.83
N VAL A 62 6.14 9.62 -6.98
CA VAL A 62 5.32 10.83 -6.87
C VAL A 62 5.43 11.46 -5.49
N ASN A 63 5.40 10.66 -4.41
CA ASN A 63 5.54 11.16 -3.05
C ASN A 63 6.91 11.82 -2.81
N GLN A 64 8.00 11.20 -3.25
CA GLN A 64 9.34 11.77 -3.11
C GLN A 64 9.49 13.06 -3.94
N SER A 65 8.96 13.08 -5.16
CA SER A 65 8.96 14.27 -6.00
C SER A 65 8.19 15.43 -5.36
N LEU A 66 7.02 15.13 -4.78
CA LEU A 66 6.22 16.11 -4.05
C LEU A 66 6.99 16.71 -2.86
N LEU A 67 7.63 15.86 -2.06
CA LEU A 67 8.43 16.31 -0.91
C LEU A 67 9.60 17.19 -1.34
N ILE A 68 10.30 16.85 -2.42
CA ILE A 68 11.40 17.66 -2.95
C ILE A 68 10.88 19.03 -3.42
N ILE A 69 9.77 19.06 -4.16
CA ILE A 69 9.16 20.31 -4.64
C ILE A 69 8.74 21.19 -3.45
N LEU A 70 8.09 20.63 -2.44
CA LEU A 70 7.66 21.37 -1.26
C LEU A 70 8.85 21.90 -0.46
N LEU A 71 9.92 21.11 -0.31
CA LEU A 71 11.15 21.57 0.34
C LEU A 71 11.81 22.72 -0.43
N LEU A 72 11.83 22.67 -1.75
CA LEU A 72 12.35 23.77 -2.58
C LEU A 72 11.50 25.05 -2.40
N ILE A 73 10.19 24.92 -2.29
CA ILE A 73 9.29 26.07 -2.09
C ILE A 73 9.48 26.69 -0.67
N PHE A 74 9.55 25.86 0.36
CA PHE A 74 9.56 26.36 1.74
C PHE A 74 10.97 26.66 2.29
N ASN A 75 11.99 25.93 1.85
CA ASN A 75 13.37 26.09 2.33
C ASN A 75 14.29 26.81 1.33
N ASN A 76 13.85 27.00 0.08
CA ASN A 76 14.63 27.54 -1.06
C ASN A 76 15.92 26.77 -1.39
N THR A 77 16.22 25.70 -0.67
CA THR A 77 17.40 24.88 -0.88
C THR A 77 17.17 23.47 -0.39
N LEU A 78 17.85 22.51 -0.99
CA LEU A 78 17.89 21.12 -0.55
C LEU A 78 19.10 20.81 0.37
N GLN A 79 19.95 21.82 0.60
CA GLN A 79 21.11 21.64 1.46
C GLN A 79 20.71 21.67 2.94
N THR A 80 21.40 20.86 3.72
CA THR A 80 21.29 20.85 5.18
C THR A 80 22.10 22.02 5.77
N PRO A 81 21.66 22.65 6.86
CA PRO A 81 20.50 22.32 7.71
C PRO A 81 19.17 22.81 7.14
N ILE A 82 18.15 21.95 7.16
CA ILE A 82 16.79 22.31 6.79
C ILE A 82 16.15 23.08 7.96
N LYS A 83 15.51 24.22 7.67
CA LYS A 83 14.81 24.99 8.67
C LYS A 83 13.66 24.18 9.29
N PRO A 84 13.52 24.12 10.62
CA PRO A 84 12.44 23.36 11.28
C PRO A 84 11.04 23.72 10.80
N ASP A 85 10.80 25.01 10.56
CA ASP A 85 9.51 25.49 10.06
C ASP A 85 9.22 25.00 8.65
N ALA A 86 10.23 25.02 7.76
CA ALA A 86 10.10 24.51 6.40
C ALA A 86 9.80 23.01 6.40
N ALA A 87 10.43 22.23 7.26
CA ALA A 87 10.14 20.81 7.44
C ALA A 87 8.71 20.57 7.93
N GLN A 88 8.25 21.37 8.91
CA GLN A 88 6.88 21.29 9.43
C GLN A 88 5.83 21.63 8.37
N PHE A 89 6.03 22.69 7.60
CA PHE A 89 5.10 23.07 6.53
C PHE A 89 5.07 22.02 5.43
N THR A 90 6.23 21.53 5.01
CA THR A 90 6.34 20.44 4.02
C THR A 90 5.57 19.21 4.47
N PHE A 91 5.74 18.79 5.73
CA PHE A 91 5.03 17.67 6.30
C PHE A 91 3.51 17.89 6.28
N ARG A 92 3.02 19.01 6.80
CA ARG A 92 1.59 19.31 6.89
C ARG A 92 0.93 19.39 5.52
N VAL A 93 1.57 20.07 4.56
CA VAL A 93 1.03 20.25 3.20
C VAL A 93 1.03 18.93 2.45
N SER A 94 2.10 18.13 2.55
CA SER A 94 2.15 16.82 1.88
C SER A 94 1.09 15.86 2.40
N PHE A 95 0.89 15.77 3.72
CA PHE A 95 -0.17 14.95 4.30
C PHE A 95 -1.57 15.46 3.95
N GLY A 96 -1.78 16.76 3.96
CA GLY A 96 -3.05 17.38 3.56
C GLY A 96 -3.38 17.07 2.09
N PHE A 97 -2.41 17.17 1.20
CA PHE A 97 -2.56 16.82 -0.21
C PHE A 97 -2.91 15.34 -0.40
N ILE A 98 -2.15 14.44 0.23
CA ILE A 98 -2.40 13.00 0.15
C ILE A 98 -3.79 12.66 0.71
N ALA A 99 -4.17 13.25 1.83
CA ALA A 99 -5.50 13.05 2.41
C ALA A 99 -6.61 13.51 1.46
N ALA A 100 -6.47 14.66 0.83
CA ALA A 100 -7.45 15.18 -0.14
C ALA A 100 -7.60 14.25 -1.35
N VAL A 101 -6.47 13.77 -1.91
CA VAL A 101 -6.48 12.81 -3.02
C VAL A 101 -7.14 11.49 -2.60
N THR A 102 -6.82 10.99 -1.42
CA THR A 102 -7.41 9.74 -0.89
C THR A 102 -8.92 9.87 -0.68
N LEU A 103 -9.38 10.98 -0.11
CA LEU A 103 -10.80 11.27 0.06
C LEU A 103 -11.53 11.38 -1.29
N TYR A 104 -10.91 12.06 -2.26
CA TYR A 104 -11.46 12.12 -3.62
C TYR A 104 -11.58 10.74 -4.27
N LEU A 105 -10.56 9.90 -4.14
CA LEU A 105 -10.59 8.53 -4.66
C LEU A 105 -11.64 7.67 -3.93
N ALA A 106 -11.78 7.82 -2.61
CA ALA A 106 -12.82 7.14 -1.84
C ALA A 106 -14.23 7.55 -2.29
N TYR A 107 -14.44 8.86 -2.48
CA TYR A 107 -15.67 9.39 -3.02
C TYR A 107 -15.96 8.83 -4.42
N TYR A 108 -14.98 8.88 -5.32
CA TYR A 108 -15.11 8.35 -6.68
C TYR A 108 -15.42 6.86 -6.68
N ARG A 109 -14.76 6.07 -5.85
CA ARG A 109 -15.04 4.64 -5.68
C ARG A 109 -16.47 4.40 -5.20
N TYR A 110 -16.93 5.16 -4.23
CA TYR A 110 -18.26 4.96 -3.64
C TYR A 110 -19.39 5.32 -4.59
N TYR A 111 -19.27 6.43 -5.32
CA TYR A 111 -20.38 6.96 -6.13
C TYR A 111 -20.30 6.62 -7.63
N ARG A 112 -19.09 6.38 -8.15
CA ARG A 112 -18.89 6.25 -9.60
C ARG A 112 -18.53 4.87 -10.08
N ILE A 113 -17.96 4.03 -9.21
CA ILE A 113 -17.58 2.68 -9.61
C ILE A 113 -18.77 1.75 -9.29
N GLU A 114 -19.49 1.35 -10.32
CA GLU A 114 -20.36 0.20 -10.24
C GLU A 114 -19.45 -1.03 -10.05
N TYR A 115 -19.49 -1.56 -8.84
CA TYR A 115 -18.83 -2.83 -8.59
C TYR A 115 -19.50 -3.88 -9.47
N ALA A 116 -18.71 -4.67 -10.18
CA ALA A 116 -19.22 -5.82 -10.91
C ALA A 116 -19.69 -6.88 -9.89
N GLU A 117 -20.77 -6.56 -9.19
CA GLU A 117 -21.44 -7.46 -8.24
C GLU A 117 -21.94 -8.73 -8.94
N GLY A 118 -22.11 -8.66 -10.28
CA GLY A 118 -22.63 -9.76 -11.06
C GLY A 118 -21.85 -11.04 -10.90
N ALA A 119 -20.53 -11.04 -11.07
CA ALA A 119 -19.75 -12.27 -11.06
C ALA A 119 -19.72 -12.94 -9.66
N LEU A 120 -19.60 -12.14 -8.61
CA LEU A 120 -19.63 -12.65 -7.23
C LEU A 120 -21.04 -13.05 -6.81
N ARG A 121 -22.05 -12.30 -7.22
CA ARG A 121 -23.47 -12.58 -6.98
C ARG A 121 -23.92 -13.84 -7.71
N ASP A 122 -23.51 -14.00 -8.96
CA ASP A 122 -23.76 -15.20 -9.75
C ASP A 122 -23.04 -16.43 -9.19
N ALA A 123 -21.79 -16.27 -8.73
CA ALA A 123 -21.06 -17.33 -8.06
C ALA A 123 -21.73 -17.73 -6.73
N LYS A 124 -22.16 -16.76 -5.92
CA LYS A 124 -22.92 -17.02 -4.68
C LYS A 124 -24.27 -17.69 -4.96
N ALA A 125 -24.99 -17.24 -5.99
CA ALA A 125 -26.25 -17.84 -6.40
C ALA A 125 -26.07 -19.30 -6.88
N ARG A 126 -25.02 -19.57 -7.64
CA ARG A 126 -24.71 -20.94 -8.11
C ARG A 126 -24.31 -21.88 -6.97
N LEU A 127 -23.61 -21.37 -5.97
CA LEU A 127 -23.15 -22.15 -4.82
C LEU A 127 -24.16 -22.20 -3.67
N ASN A 128 -25.31 -21.51 -3.83
CA ASN A 128 -26.37 -21.39 -2.81
C ASN A 128 -25.81 -21.02 -1.42
N THR A 129 -24.74 -20.21 -1.40
CA THR A 129 -24.07 -19.76 -0.17
C THR A 129 -24.51 -18.34 0.15
N SER A 130 -25.16 -18.19 1.31
CA SER A 130 -25.51 -16.87 1.85
C SER A 130 -24.50 -16.49 2.95
N GLY A 131 -23.68 -15.44 2.67
CA GLY A 131 -22.80 -14.89 3.69
C GLY A 131 -21.43 -15.56 3.80
N TYR A 132 -20.81 -15.42 4.95
CA TYR A 132 -19.52 -16.04 5.28
C TYR A 132 -19.73 -17.49 5.70
N ASP A 133 -19.39 -18.43 4.85
CA ASP A 133 -19.38 -19.83 5.20
C ASP A 133 -18.10 -20.18 5.97
N ILE A 134 -18.23 -20.21 7.30
CA ILE A 134 -17.13 -20.55 8.21
C ILE A 134 -16.62 -21.97 7.96
N THR A 135 -17.48 -22.87 7.52
CA THR A 135 -17.15 -24.26 7.23
C THR A 135 -16.23 -24.37 6.03
N SER A 136 -16.57 -23.67 4.95
CA SER A 136 -15.72 -23.57 3.76
C SER A 136 -14.39 -22.89 4.05
N LEU A 137 -14.39 -21.86 4.92
CA LEU A 137 -13.15 -21.19 5.35
C LEU A 137 -12.23 -22.14 6.14
N LYS A 138 -12.79 -22.90 7.09
CA LYS A 138 -12.02 -23.91 7.85
C LYS A 138 -11.46 -24.99 6.94
N LEU A 139 -12.24 -25.47 6.00
CA LEU A 139 -11.82 -26.48 5.03
C LEU A 139 -10.70 -25.95 4.14
N ALA A 140 -10.84 -24.73 3.64
CA ALA A 140 -9.82 -24.08 2.83
C ALA A 140 -8.51 -23.85 3.62
N LEU A 141 -8.61 -23.38 4.87
CA LEU A 141 -7.47 -23.24 5.76
C LEU A 141 -6.81 -24.60 6.04
N HIS A 142 -7.56 -25.64 6.33
CA HIS A 142 -7.03 -26.96 6.60
C HIS A 142 -6.31 -27.57 5.40
N HIS A 143 -6.86 -27.36 4.19
CA HIS A 143 -6.30 -27.97 2.98
C HIS A 143 -5.15 -27.17 2.40
N TYR A 144 -5.19 -25.84 2.50
CA TYR A 144 -4.21 -24.95 1.85
C TYR A 144 -3.25 -24.27 2.82
N TRP A 145 -3.24 -24.63 4.11
CA TRP A 145 -2.48 -23.91 5.13
C TRP A 145 -0.98 -23.80 4.82
N HIS A 146 -0.36 -24.84 4.26
CA HIS A 146 1.04 -24.81 3.87
C HIS A 146 1.33 -23.72 2.84
N ARG A 147 0.45 -23.59 1.82
CA ARG A 147 0.60 -22.57 0.77
C ARG A 147 0.32 -21.18 1.30
N LEU A 148 -0.69 -21.05 2.15
CA LEU A 148 -1.02 -19.80 2.82
C LEU A 148 0.13 -19.35 3.72
N PHE A 149 0.68 -20.26 4.53
CA PHE A 149 1.80 -19.99 5.40
C PHE A 149 3.04 -19.59 4.62
N ALA A 150 3.41 -20.31 3.58
CA ALA A 150 4.56 -19.98 2.72
C ALA A 150 4.41 -18.61 2.06
N SER A 151 3.23 -18.31 1.53
CA SER A 151 2.95 -17.01 0.91
C SER A 151 3.00 -15.86 1.94
N THR A 152 2.40 -16.05 3.12
CA THR A 152 2.40 -15.06 4.19
C THR A 152 3.81 -14.82 4.74
N MET A 153 4.59 -15.89 4.94
CA MET A 153 5.98 -15.77 5.37
C MET A 153 6.87 -15.11 4.33
N GLY A 154 6.68 -15.44 3.05
CA GLY A 154 7.40 -14.77 1.96
C GLY A 154 7.13 -13.26 1.95
N TRP A 155 5.88 -12.87 2.12
CA TRP A 155 5.50 -11.46 2.20
C TRP A 155 6.05 -10.78 3.46
N PHE A 156 5.94 -11.43 4.61
CA PHE A 156 6.49 -10.95 5.87
C PHE A 156 8.01 -10.70 5.78
N CYS A 157 8.76 -11.66 5.25
CA CYS A 157 10.19 -11.49 5.05
C CYS A 157 10.51 -10.35 4.10
N ASN A 158 9.79 -10.25 2.99
CA ASN A 158 9.96 -9.14 2.04
C ASN A 158 9.74 -7.78 2.70
N ASP A 159 8.66 -7.62 3.44
CA ASP A 159 8.35 -6.37 4.12
C ASP A 159 9.38 -6.04 5.22
N PHE A 160 9.78 -7.04 6.00
CA PHE A 160 10.78 -6.86 7.03
C PHE A 160 12.11 -6.35 6.46
N PHE A 161 12.61 -6.96 5.39
CA PHE A 161 13.85 -6.52 4.76
C PHE A 161 13.69 -5.21 4.02
N PHE A 162 12.60 -5.01 3.30
CA PHE A 162 12.37 -3.80 2.51
C PHE A 162 12.21 -2.57 3.41
N TYR A 163 11.30 -2.63 4.37
CA TYR A 163 11.04 -1.51 5.26
C TYR A 163 12.14 -1.34 6.32
N GLY A 164 12.71 -2.43 6.82
CA GLY A 164 13.82 -2.40 7.75
C GLY A 164 15.03 -1.67 7.16
N ASN A 165 15.47 -2.06 5.97
CA ASN A 165 16.55 -1.38 5.28
C ASN A 165 16.25 0.09 5.00
N LYS A 166 15.00 0.41 4.65
CA LYS A 166 14.59 1.79 4.36
C LYS A 166 14.58 2.69 5.60
N ILE A 167 14.13 2.17 6.73
CA ILE A 167 14.08 2.90 8.01
C ILE A 167 15.50 3.15 8.53
N PHE A 168 16.37 2.15 8.46
CA PHE A 168 17.72 2.21 8.99
C PHE A 168 18.77 2.65 7.97
N SER A 169 18.41 2.98 6.74
CA SER A 169 19.35 3.34 5.67
C SER A 169 20.28 4.48 6.06
N ASN A 170 19.76 5.52 6.69
CA ASN A 170 20.58 6.66 7.14
C ASN A 170 21.60 6.25 8.20
N GLN A 171 21.19 5.42 9.15
CA GLN A 171 22.09 4.90 10.20
C GLN A 171 23.20 4.01 9.61
N PHE A 172 22.87 3.17 8.62
CA PHE A 172 23.87 2.38 7.91
C PHE A 172 24.86 3.26 7.15
N ILE A 173 24.38 4.30 6.45
CA ILE A 173 25.22 5.24 5.74
C ILE A 173 26.14 5.97 6.72
N ASP A 174 25.67 6.44 7.86
CA ASP A 174 26.44 7.13 8.88
C ASP A 174 27.53 6.24 9.49
N ILE A 175 27.22 4.96 9.71
CA ILE A 175 28.19 3.96 10.18
C ILE A 175 29.28 3.71 9.12
N ILE A 176 28.87 3.50 7.85
CA ILE A 176 29.82 3.21 6.76
C ILE A 176 30.70 4.41 6.45
N THR A 177 30.17 5.62 6.50
CA THR A 177 30.90 6.86 6.23
C THR A 177 31.73 7.34 7.42
N GLY A 178 31.65 6.66 8.55
CA GLY A 178 32.41 7.00 9.77
C GLY A 178 31.92 8.26 10.50
N LYS A 179 30.80 8.85 10.06
CA LYS A 179 30.21 10.02 10.72
C LYS A 179 29.65 9.71 12.11
N ALA A 180 29.30 8.47 12.37
CA ALA A 180 28.80 8.02 13.67
C ALA A 180 29.83 8.09 14.82
N LYS A 181 31.08 8.39 14.53
CA LYS A 181 32.18 8.52 15.53
C LYS A 181 32.42 9.94 16.02
N GLY A 182 31.69 10.94 15.48
CA GLY A 182 31.95 12.37 15.75
C GLY A 182 31.04 13.06 16.76
N ASP A 183 29.82 12.54 16.98
CA ASP A 183 28.89 13.09 17.96
C ASP A 183 28.76 12.19 19.19
N SER A 184 29.86 12.14 19.96
CA SER A 184 29.77 11.83 21.38
C SER A 184 28.99 12.94 22.04
N TYR A 185 27.84 12.58 22.59
CA TYR A 185 26.99 13.44 23.42
C TYR A 185 27.84 14.19 24.48
N ASN A 186 28.03 15.48 24.30
CA ASN A 186 28.36 16.41 25.36
C ASN A 186 27.12 17.25 25.69
#